data_fbf6b89dfe0b85b0523fdcc1962738e4
#
_entry.id   fbf6b89dfe0b85b0523fdcc1962738e4
#
_cell.length_a   1.000
_cell.length_b   1.000
_cell.length_c   1.000
_cell.angle_alpha   90.00
_cell.angle_beta   90.00
_cell.angle_gamma   90.00
#
_symmetry.space_group_name_H-M   'P 1'
#
loop_
_entity.id
_entity.type
_entity.pdbx_description
1 polymer ?
#
loop_
_entity_poly.entity_id
_entity_poly.type
_entity_poly.pdbx_seq_one_letter_code
_entity_poly.pdbx_strand_id
1 'polypeptide(L)'
;MCVILEKTHKSIYGHIRGELICMLKMHIFIVGMAGAGKTSLGRRLAQNLNKRFVDTDQRVCEMLGMSSVNEVYATLGEEIFKNAETGALIELAGQIPCIVSTGGGCCNTPENVTIMKNHGVIIHVDRPLDQILSDIKTDRRPTLAGGTHEDVIAEYNRQIGFYKAAADYRLDNSKGFAMGLKAITELAERIIQEE
;
A
#
# COMPACT_ATOMS: atom_id res chain seq x y z
N MET A 1 -17.50 50.16 -7.72
CA MET A 1 -16.03 49.90 -7.61
C MET A 1 -15.88 48.50 -7.09
N CYS A 2 -15.75 47.55 -8.03
CA CYS A 2 -15.74 46.09 -7.77
C CYS A 2 -14.28 45.67 -7.62
N VAL A 3 -13.89 45.24 -6.42
CA VAL A 3 -12.54 44.73 -6.16
C VAL A 3 -12.55 43.24 -6.53
N ILE A 4 -11.92 42.90 -7.63
CA ILE A 4 -11.66 41.51 -8.03
C ILE A 4 -10.53 41.01 -7.15
N LEU A 5 -10.83 40.06 -6.25
CA LEU A 5 -9.83 39.28 -5.52
C LEU A 5 -9.29 38.20 -6.45
N GLU A 6 -8.13 38.45 -7.04
CA GLU A 6 -7.32 37.43 -7.67
C GLU A 6 -6.89 36.41 -6.59
N LYS A 7 -7.40 35.18 -6.72
CA LYS A 7 -6.87 34.03 -5.98
C LYS A 7 -5.52 33.67 -6.58
N THR A 8 -4.46 34.18 -5.98
CA THR A 8 -3.10 33.70 -6.25
C THR A 8 -2.98 32.27 -5.73
N HIS A 9 -2.93 31.29 -6.64
CA HIS A 9 -2.43 29.95 -6.36
C HIS A 9 -0.97 30.06 -5.90
N LYS A 10 -0.75 30.13 -4.60
CA LYS A 10 0.59 29.91 -4.04
C LYS A 10 0.93 28.44 -4.22
N SER A 11 1.82 28.17 -5.18
CA SER A 11 2.53 26.91 -5.31
C SER A 11 3.13 26.52 -3.95
N ILE A 12 2.75 25.35 -3.42
CA ILE A 12 3.27 24.83 -2.14
C ILE A 12 4.60 24.11 -2.44
N TYR A 13 5.59 24.85 -2.93
CA TYR A 13 6.97 24.36 -3.07
C TYR A 13 7.82 24.93 -1.94
N GLY A 14 8.23 24.07 -1.02
CA GLY A 14 9.23 24.42 -0.02
C GLY A 14 10.63 24.31 -0.61
N HIS A 15 11.41 25.40 -0.59
CA HIS A 15 12.84 25.38 -0.91
C HIS A 15 13.63 25.14 0.36
N ILE A 16 14.22 23.95 0.51
CA ILE A 16 15.31 23.70 1.46
C ILE A 16 16.49 23.20 0.64
N ARG A 17 17.57 23.99 0.58
CA ARG A 17 18.84 23.70 -0.10
C ARG A 17 18.78 23.48 -1.62
N GLY A 18 18.00 24.27 -2.37
CA GLY A 18 18.08 24.28 -3.83
C GLY A 18 17.48 23.05 -4.56
N GLU A 19 16.91 22.09 -3.84
CA GLU A 19 16.17 20.99 -4.44
C GLU A 19 14.67 21.28 -4.39
N LEU A 20 14.01 21.11 -5.52
CA LEU A 20 12.55 21.22 -5.63
C LEU A 20 11.93 20.02 -4.91
N ILE A 21 11.50 20.20 -3.65
CA ILE A 21 10.83 19.12 -2.91
C ILE A 21 9.41 19.00 -3.47
N CYS A 22 9.21 18.06 -4.38
CA CYS A 22 7.88 17.70 -4.83
C CYS A 22 7.12 17.03 -3.67
N MET A 23 6.07 17.67 -3.17
CA MET A 23 5.26 17.13 -2.07
C MET A 23 4.17 16.21 -2.63
N LEU A 24 4.03 15.01 -2.06
CA LEU A 24 2.84 14.20 -2.30
C LEU A 24 1.62 14.96 -1.80
N LYS A 25 0.60 15.10 -2.63
CA LYS A 25 -0.69 15.69 -2.27
C LYS A 25 -1.66 14.64 -1.75
N MET A 26 -1.45 13.37 -2.10
CA MET A 26 -2.25 12.22 -1.67
C MET A 26 -1.37 11.00 -1.37
N HIS A 27 -1.93 10.03 -0.63
CA HIS A 27 -1.21 8.76 -0.35
C HIS A 27 -1.03 7.92 -1.61
N ILE A 28 0.04 7.11 -1.64
CA ILE A 28 0.18 6.03 -2.62
C ILE A 28 0.03 4.71 -1.87
N PHE A 29 -1.10 4.04 -2.07
CA PHE A 29 -1.40 2.74 -1.49
C PHE A 29 -0.93 1.63 -2.43
N ILE A 30 -0.16 0.68 -1.90
CA ILE A 30 0.38 -0.47 -2.64
C ILE A 30 -0.35 -1.71 -2.16
N VAL A 31 -1.18 -2.28 -3.04
CA VAL A 31 -1.99 -3.48 -2.78
C VAL A 31 -1.51 -4.68 -3.61
N GLY A 32 -1.93 -5.87 -3.25
CA GLY A 32 -1.63 -7.12 -3.97
C GLY A 32 -1.39 -8.29 -3.04
N MET A 33 -1.19 -9.46 -3.63
CA MET A 33 -1.03 -10.73 -2.92
C MET A 33 0.16 -10.71 -1.94
N ALA A 34 0.06 -11.50 -0.88
CA ALA A 34 1.22 -11.82 -0.04
C ALA A 34 2.35 -12.39 -0.91
N GLY A 35 3.58 -11.92 -0.72
CA GLY A 35 4.72 -12.32 -1.58
C GLY A 35 4.86 -11.55 -2.90
N ALA A 36 3.92 -10.66 -3.26
CA ALA A 36 4.03 -9.85 -4.48
C ALA A 36 5.14 -8.79 -4.44
N GLY A 37 5.69 -8.47 -3.26
CA GLY A 37 6.80 -7.51 -3.13
C GLY A 37 6.39 -6.12 -2.64
N LYS A 38 5.15 -5.92 -2.20
CA LYS A 38 4.59 -4.63 -1.76
C LYS A 38 5.48 -3.87 -0.77
N THR A 39 5.78 -4.49 0.37
CA THR A 39 6.57 -3.88 1.45
C THR A 39 7.97 -3.50 0.99
N SER A 40 8.64 -4.39 0.23
CA SER A 40 10.00 -4.15 -0.25
C SER A 40 10.03 -3.03 -1.29
N LEU A 41 9.12 -3.05 -2.26
CA LEU A 41 9.00 -2.00 -3.29
C LEU A 41 8.59 -0.67 -2.66
N GLY A 42 7.57 -0.67 -1.80
CA GLY A 42 7.06 0.55 -1.15
C GLY A 42 8.10 1.23 -0.27
N ARG A 43 8.84 0.46 0.53
CA ARG A 43 9.91 0.99 1.38
C ARG A 43 11.03 1.63 0.54
N ARG A 44 11.45 0.96 -0.54
CA ARG A 44 12.50 1.48 -1.40
C ARG A 44 12.03 2.68 -2.23
N LEU A 45 10.79 2.65 -2.71
CA LEU A 45 10.16 3.79 -3.37
C LEU A 45 10.13 5.02 -2.46
N ALA A 46 9.70 4.84 -1.20
CA ALA A 46 9.67 5.93 -0.22
C ALA A 46 11.06 6.53 0.02
N GLN A 47 12.11 5.68 0.10
CA GLN A 47 13.51 6.15 0.19
C GLN A 47 13.92 6.95 -1.04
N ASN A 48 13.64 6.45 -2.25
CA ASN A 48 14.00 7.12 -3.50
C ASN A 48 13.32 8.50 -3.64
N LEU A 49 12.05 8.60 -3.20
CA LEU A 49 11.27 9.83 -3.27
C LEU A 49 11.44 10.73 -2.02
N ASN A 50 12.25 10.32 -1.04
CA ASN A 50 12.37 10.98 0.26
C ASN A 50 11.01 11.22 0.93
N LYS A 51 10.18 10.16 0.98
CA LYS A 51 8.84 10.16 1.57
C LYS A 51 8.76 9.19 2.76
N ARG A 52 7.76 9.41 3.63
CA ARG A 52 7.46 8.47 4.72
C ARG A 52 6.89 7.17 4.14
N PHE A 53 7.25 6.06 4.75
CA PHE A 53 6.71 4.72 4.47
C PHE A 53 5.93 4.20 5.67
N VAL A 54 4.78 3.59 5.42
CA VAL A 54 3.97 2.89 6.43
C VAL A 54 3.60 1.51 5.89
N ASP A 55 3.67 0.50 6.76
CA ASP A 55 3.13 -0.85 6.52
C ASP A 55 1.92 -1.03 7.43
N THR A 56 0.73 -1.30 6.86
CA THR A 56 -0.50 -1.39 7.66
C THR A 56 -0.50 -2.60 8.59
N ASP A 57 0.12 -3.72 8.19
CA ASP A 57 0.25 -4.90 9.05
C ASP A 57 1.05 -4.56 10.30
N GLN A 58 2.17 -3.84 10.14
CA GLN A 58 2.98 -3.35 11.26
C GLN A 58 2.18 -2.36 12.11
N ARG A 59 1.46 -1.41 11.50
CA ARG A 59 0.66 -0.41 12.22
C ARG A 59 -0.43 -1.05 13.05
N VAL A 60 -1.13 -2.07 12.53
CA VAL A 60 -2.13 -2.86 13.29
C VAL A 60 -1.50 -3.52 14.51
N CYS A 61 -0.33 -4.15 14.35
CA CYS A 61 0.38 -4.75 15.49
C CYS A 61 0.73 -3.72 16.56
N GLU A 62 1.21 -2.53 16.16
CA GLU A 62 1.52 -1.44 17.09
C GLU A 62 0.26 -0.95 17.84
N MET A 63 -0.87 -0.77 17.13
CA MET A 63 -2.14 -0.33 17.73
C MET A 63 -2.69 -1.32 18.75
N LEU A 64 -2.48 -2.62 18.53
CA LEU A 64 -2.98 -3.69 19.39
C LEU A 64 -1.96 -4.16 20.44
N GLY A 65 -0.74 -3.59 20.43
CA GLY A 65 0.33 -3.99 21.35
C GLY A 65 0.85 -5.41 21.13
N MET A 66 0.76 -5.91 19.88
CA MET A 66 1.17 -7.26 19.49
C MET A 66 2.48 -7.23 18.68
N SER A 67 3.25 -8.33 18.73
CA SER A 67 4.53 -8.43 18.05
C SER A 67 4.43 -8.84 16.58
N SER A 68 3.31 -9.43 16.18
CA SER A 68 3.09 -9.94 14.83
C SER A 68 1.62 -10.11 14.47
N VAL A 69 1.32 -10.10 13.17
CA VAL A 69 -0.03 -10.37 12.64
C VAL A 69 -0.51 -11.78 13.04
N ASN A 70 0.39 -12.77 13.09
CA ASN A 70 0.06 -14.13 13.56
C ASN A 70 -0.43 -14.12 15.01
N GLU A 71 0.22 -13.33 15.87
CA GLU A 71 -0.18 -13.19 17.27
C GLU A 71 -1.56 -12.52 17.39
N VAL A 72 -1.84 -11.49 16.58
CA VAL A 72 -3.16 -10.85 16.54
C VAL A 72 -4.24 -11.86 16.17
N TYR A 73 -4.05 -12.65 15.11
CA TYR A 73 -5.02 -13.67 14.69
C TYR A 73 -5.22 -14.77 15.73
N ALA A 74 -4.14 -15.24 16.34
CA ALA A 74 -4.18 -16.30 17.35
C ALA A 74 -4.86 -15.85 18.65
N THR A 75 -4.66 -14.58 19.04
CA THR A 75 -5.12 -14.07 20.35
C THR A 75 -6.45 -13.35 20.26
N LEU A 76 -6.67 -12.54 19.22
CA LEU A 76 -7.82 -11.64 19.09
C LEU A 76 -8.76 -12.02 17.95
N GLY A 77 -8.31 -12.85 17.02
CA GLY A 77 -9.09 -13.32 15.87
C GLY A 77 -9.11 -12.38 14.67
N GLU A 78 -9.68 -12.88 13.58
CA GLU A 78 -9.71 -12.19 12.28
C GLU A 78 -10.54 -10.90 12.30
N GLU A 79 -11.65 -10.89 13.02
CA GLU A 79 -12.56 -9.73 13.06
C GLU A 79 -11.87 -8.51 13.70
N ILE A 80 -11.18 -8.71 14.81
CA ILE A 80 -10.42 -7.63 15.47
C ILE A 80 -9.29 -7.13 14.57
N PHE A 81 -8.59 -8.03 13.87
CA PHE A 81 -7.58 -7.63 12.90
C PHE A 81 -8.15 -6.73 11.80
N LYS A 82 -9.27 -7.12 11.17
CA LYS A 82 -9.93 -6.35 10.11
C LYS A 82 -10.39 -4.97 10.59
N ASN A 83 -10.99 -4.91 11.80
CA ASN A 83 -11.41 -3.64 12.38
C ASN A 83 -10.19 -2.72 12.65
N ALA A 84 -9.09 -3.28 13.15
CA ALA A 84 -7.85 -2.53 13.37
C ALA A 84 -7.18 -2.11 12.05
N GLU A 85 -7.25 -2.93 11.00
CA GLU A 85 -6.77 -2.57 9.65
C GLU A 85 -7.54 -1.37 9.09
N THR A 86 -8.87 -1.37 9.20
CA THR A 86 -9.71 -0.22 8.84
C THR A 86 -9.37 1.01 9.69
N GLY A 87 -9.21 0.84 11.00
CA GLY A 87 -8.80 1.91 11.91
C GLY A 87 -7.45 2.53 11.54
N ALA A 88 -6.47 1.70 11.15
CA ALA A 88 -5.16 2.16 10.70
C ALA A 88 -5.26 2.99 9.41
N LEU A 89 -6.13 2.62 8.47
CA LEU A 89 -6.37 3.40 7.25
C LEU A 89 -7.06 4.74 7.54
N ILE A 90 -8.03 4.76 8.46
CA ILE A 90 -8.70 6.02 8.90
C ILE A 90 -7.67 6.96 9.54
N GLU A 91 -6.81 6.43 10.41
CA GLU A 91 -5.75 7.23 11.02
C GLU A 91 -4.80 7.81 9.96
N LEU A 92 -4.36 7.00 9.00
CA LEU A 92 -3.48 7.42 7.91
C LEU A 92 -4.12 8.50 7.02
N ALA A 93 -5.42 8.38 6.73
CA ALA A 93 -6.18 9.33 5.93
C ALA A 93 -6.12 10.77 6.48
N GLY A 94 -5.98 10.95 7.79
CA GLY A 94 -5.81 12.25 8.45
C GLY A 94 -4.36 12.75 8.55
N GLN A 95 -3.39 12.00 8.04
CA GLN A 95 -1.96 12.33 8.15
C GLN A 95 -1.37 12.90 6.86
N ILE A 96 -0.12 13.38 6.97
CA ILE A 96 0.65 13.83 5.80
C ILE A 96 0.80 12.65 4.81
N PRO A 97 0.51 12.86 3.51
CA PRO A 97 0.62 11.83 2.49
C PRO A 97 1.94 11.07 2.49
N CYS A 98 1.87 9.75 2.32
CA CYS A 98 3.01 8.85 2.37
C CYS A 98 2.79 7.62 1.46
N ILE A 99 3.83 6.81 1.33
CA ILE A 99 3.76 5.51 0.65
C ILE A 99 3.28 4.47 1.67
N VAL A 100 2.19 3.77 1.35
CA VAL A 100 1.54 2.79 2.24
C VAL A 100 1.56 1.41 1.60
N SER A 101 2.16 0.42 2.26
CA SER A 101 2.03 -1.00 1.92
C SER A 101 0.88 -1.59 2.72
N THR A 102 -0.10 -2.21 2.07
CA THR A 102 -1.25 -2.80 2.76
C THR A 102 -1.07 -4.29 3.02
N GLY A 103 -1.82 -4.82 4.00
CA GLY A 103 -2.02 -6.25 4.16
C GLY A 103 -2.63 -6.89 2.91
N GLY A 104 -2.41 -8.20 2.72
CA GLY A 104 -2.93 -8.92 1.55
C GLY A 104 -4.46 -8.89 1.47
N GLY A 105 -5.15 -8.99 2.60
CA GLY A 105 -6.62 -9.00 2.67
C GLY A 105 -7.30 -7.62 2.63
N CYS A 106 -6.55 -6.54 2.63
CA CYS A 106 -7.05 -5.18 2.81
C CYS A 106 -8.17 -4.79 1.81
N CYS A 107 -8.05 -5.19 0.56
CA CYS A 107 -9.05 -4.91 -0.48
C CYS A 107 -10.32 -5.78 -0.38
N ASN A 108 -10.36 -6.78 0.50
CA ASN A 108 -11.56 -7.60 0.72
C ASN A 108 -12.64 -6.84 1.51
N THR A 109 -12.26 -5.75 2.17
CA THR A 109 -13.15 -4.87 2.93
C THR A 109 -13.50 -3.65 2.06
N PRO A 110 -14.75 -3.48 1.59
CA PRO A 110 -15.14 -2.37 0.71
C PRO A 110 -14.89 -0.98 1.33
N GLU A 111 -15.02 -0.86 2.65
CA GLU A 111 -14.75 0.37 3.38
C GLU A 111 -13.27 0.79 3.24
N ASN A 112 -12.34 -0.17 3.36
CA ASN A 112 -10.91 0.09 3.17
C ASN A 112 -10.61 0.64 1.77
N VAL A 113 -11.24 0.06 0.74
CA VAL A 113 -11.11 0.53 -0.65
C VAL A 113 -11.64 1.96 -0.79
N THR A 114 -12.78 2.25 -0.17
CA THR A 114 -13.37 3.59 -0.17
C THR A 114 -12.45 4.62 0.50
N ILE A 115 -11.88 4.29 1.66
CA ILE A 115 -10.92 5.16 2.38
C ILE A 115 -9.70 5.41 1.50
N MET A 116 -9.10 4.35 0.93
CA MET A 116 -7.92 4.49 0.08
C MET A 116 -8.17 5.36 -1.15
N LYS A 117 -9.31 5.18 -1.84
CA LYS A 117 -9.68 5.98 -3.02
C LYS A 117 -9.96 7.44 -2.71
N ASN A 118 -10.52 7.74 -1.54
CA ASN A 118 -10.80 9.11 -1.14
C ASN A 118 -9.54 9.89 -0.72
N HIS A 119 -8.46 9.20 -0.36
CA HIS A 119 -7.26 9.81 0.22
C HIS A 119 -5.97 9.50 -0.56
N GLY A 120 -6.06 8.82 -1.70
CA GLY A 120 -4.87 8.47 -2.48
C GLY A 120 -5.15 7.70 -3.75
N VAL A 121 -4.08 7.22 -4.34
CA VAL A 121 -4.09 6.33 -5.50
C VAL A 121 -3.71 4.91 -5.08
N ILE A 122 -4.29 3.93 -5.71
CA ILE A 122 -4.08 2.50 -5.43
C ILE A 122 -3.28 1.86 -6.56
N ILE A 123 -2.08 1.37 -6.25
CA ILE A 123 -1.22 0.63 -7.17
C ILE A 123 -1.26 -0.85 -6.83
N HIS A 124 -1.78 -1.68 -7.72
CA HIS A 124 -1.74 -3.14 -7.61
C HIS A 124 -0.40 -3.67 -8.09
N VAL A 125 0.40 -4.24 -7.19
CA VAL A 125 1.61 -4.99 -7.54
C VAL A 125 1.20 -6.40 -7.95
N ASP A 126 1.19 -6.63 -9.27
CA ASP A 126 0.84 -7.90 -9.89
C ASP A 126 2.11 -8.71 -10.16
N ARG A 127 2.23 -9.84 -9.46
CA ARG A 127 3.34 -10.79 -9.60
C ARG A 127 2.79 -12.15 -10.01
N PRO A 128 3.42 -12.86 -10.97
CA PRO A 128 3.01 -14.20 -11.38
C PRO A 128 2.91 -15.16 -10.20
N LEU A 129 1.86 -15.98 -10.18
CA LEU A 129 1.57 -16.89 -9.08
C LEU A 129 2.67 -17.94 -8.87
N ASP A 130 3.27 -18.45 -9.92
CA ASP A 130 4.41 -19.38 -9.87
C ASP A 130 5.61 -18.80 -9.15
N GLN A 131 5.92 -17.51 -9.38
CA GLN A 131 6.97 -16.79 -8.67
C GLN A 131 6.61 -16.53 -7.20
N ILE A 132 5.34 -16.28 -6.90
CA ILE A 132 4.87 -16.14 -5.52
C ILE A 132 5.05 -17.48 -4.81
N LEU A 133 4.63 -18.58 -5.40
CA LEU A 133 4.74 -19.93 -4.83
C LEU A 133 6.18 -20.33 -4.55
N SER A 134 7.14 -19.92 -5.40
CA SER A 134 8.56 -20.22 -5.18
C SER A 134 9.18 -19.49 -3.99
N ASP A 135 8.68 -18.30 -3.65
CA ASP A 135 9.30 -17.40 -2.68
C ASP A 135 8.53 -17.25 -1.36
N ILE A 136 7.24 -17.66 -1.34
CA ILE A 136 6.38 -17.39 -0.19
C ILE A 136 6.74 -18.28 1.00
N LYS A 137 6.88 -17.65 2.18
CA LYS A 137 7.03 -18.33 3.46
C LYS A 137 5.67 -18.34 4.16
N THR A 138 4.97 -19.47 4.09
CA THR A 138 3.60 -19.61 4.62
C THR A 138 3.54 -19.53 6.13
N ASP A 139 4.62 -19.92 6.85
CA ASP A 139 4.75 -19.87 8.30
C ASP A 139 4.59 -18.47 8.90
N ARG A 140 4.81 -17.42 8.09
CA ARG A 140 4.69 -16.02 8.51
C ARG A 140 3.35 -15.36 8.16
N ARG A 141 2.37 -16.15 7.72
CA ARG A 141 1.08 -15.64 7.23
C ARG A 141 -0.08 -16.36 7.91
N PRO A 142 -0.91 -15.69 8.75
CA PRO A 142 -1.99 -16.34 9.49
C PRO A 142 -2.97 -17.07 8.59
N THR A 143 -3.36 -16.45 7.46
CA THR A 143 -4.27 -17.01 6.46
C THR A 143 -3.66 -18.16 5.64
N LEU A 144 -2.34 -18.34 5.73
CA LEU A 144 -1.56 -19.34 5.00
C LEU A 144 -0.68 -20.19 5.93
N ALA A 145 -0.76 -19.98 7.25
CA ALA A 145 0.10 -20.63 8.23
C ALA A 145 -0.06 -22.15 8.21
N GLY A 146 1.03 -22.87 7.91
CA GLY A 146 1.02 -24.30 7.69
C GLY A 146 0.36 -24.72 6.37
N GLY A 147 -0.03 -23.77 5.51
CA GLY A 147 -0.71 -24.01 4.25
C GLY A 147 0.19 -24.60 3.17
N THR A 148 -0.44 -25.31 2.28
CA THR A 148 0.17 -25.92 1.08
C THR A 148 0.22 -24.90 -0.05
N HIS A 149 0.84 -25.25 -1.17
CA HIS A 149 0.76 -24.47 -2.41
C HIS A 149 -0.67 -24.29 -2.89
N GLU A 150 -1.54 -25.31 -2.69
CA GLU A 150 -2.95 -25.29 -3.04
C GLU A 150 -3.70 -24.20 -2.24
N ASP A 151 -3.38 -24.01 -0.96
CA ASP A 151 -3.98 -22.95 -0.14
C ASP A 151 -3.57 -21.56 -0.63
N VAL A 152 -2.31 -21.40 -1.05
CA VAL A 152 -1.83 -20.14 -1.66
C VAL A 152 -2.55 -19.85 -2.98
N ILE A 153 -2.75 -20.88 -3.82
CA ILE A 153 -3.47 -20.77 -5.09
C ILE A 153 -4.93 -20.38 -4.84
N ALA A 154 -5.59 -21.02 -3.88
CA ALA A 154 -6.97 -20.72 -3.52
C ALA A 154 -7.10 -19.27 -3.03
N GLU A 155 -6.20 -18.84 -2.17
CA GLU A 155 -6.18 -17.46 -1.65
C GLU A 155 -5.92 -16.42 -2.77
N TYR A 156 -4.98 -16.70 -3.67
CA TYR A 156 -4.72 -15.86 -4.83
C TYR A 156 -5.96 -15.69 -5.71
N ASN A 157 -6.62 -16.82 -6.05
CA ASN A 157 -7.83 -16.81 -6.88
C ASN A 157 -8.98 -16.05 -6.21
N ARG A 158 -9.09 -16.13 -4.88
CA ARG A 158 -10.09 -15.40 -4.09
C ARG A 158 -9.84 -13.88 -4.12
N GLN A 159 -8.57 -13.45 -4.06
CA GLN A 159 -8.22 -12.05 -3.85
C GLN A 159 -7.96 -11.26 -5.14
N ILE A 160 -7.52 -11.90 -6.22
CA ILE A 160 -7.06 -11.20 -7.42
C ILE A 160 -8.13 -10.28 -8.04
N GLY A 161 -9.41 -10.66 -7.94
CA GLY A 161 -10.54 -9.86 -8.39
C GLY A 161 -10.66 -8.54 -7.63
N PHE A 162 -10.47 -8.57 -6.31
CA PHE A 162 -10.56 -7.38 -5.46
C PHE A 162 -9.43 -6.39 -5.75
N TYR A 163 -8.19 -6.87 -5.93
CA TYR A 163 -7.07 -5.98 -6.30
C TYR A 163 -7.31 -5.29 -7.64
N LYS A 164 -7.76 -6.04 -8.66
CA LYS A 164 -8.05 -5.49 -9.98
C LYS A 164 -9.19 -4.47 -9.96
N ALA A 165 -10.21 -4.69 -9.14
CA ALA A 165 -11.34 -3.76 -9.01
C ALA A 165 -10.99 -2.49 -8.21
N ALA A 166 -10.10 -2.61 -7.22
CA ALA A 166 -9.71 -1.49 -6.37
C ALA A 166 -8.67 -0.58 -7.04
N ALA A 167 -7.74 -1.14 -7.83
CA ALA A 167 -6.56 -0.44 -8.31
C ALA A 167 -6.85 0.62 -9.36
N ASP A 168 -6.17 1.76 -9.23
CA ASP A 168 -6.11 2.81 -10.26
C ASP A 168 -4.99 2.51 -11.27
N TYR A 169 -3.91 1.85 -10.80
CA TYR A 169 -2.77 1.44 -11.61
C TYR A 169 -2.37 0.00 -11.33
N ARG A 170 -1.91 -0.70 -12.37
CA ARG A 170 -1.32 -2.04 -12.26
C ARG A 170 0.18 -1.96 -12.52
N LEU A 171 0.98 -2.50 -11.60
CA LEU A 171 2.42 -2.67 -11.74
C LEU A 171 2.74 -4.15 -12.03
N ASP A 172 3.30 -4.44 -13.19
CA ASP A 172 3.85 -5.77 -13.50
C ASP A 172 5.19 -5.96 -12.79
N ASN A 173 5.22 -6.88 -11.80
CA ASN A 173 6.43 -7.25 -11.05
C ASN A 173 6.95 -8.64 -11.45
N SER A 174 6.75 -9.05 -12.69
CA SER A 174 7.21 -10.35 -13.22
C SER A 174 8.72 -10.40 -13.47
N LYS A 175 9.37 -9.26 -13.67
CA LYS A 175 10.79 -9.15 -14.06
C LYS A 175 11.75 -8.95 -12.87
N GLY A 176 11.26 -9.20 -11.64
CA GLY A 176 12.04 -9.11 -10.43
C GLY A 176 12.16 -7.70 -9.85
N PHE A 177 12.73 -7.62 -8.64
CA PHE A 177 12.71 -6.43 -7.78
C PHE A 177 13.27 -5.17 -8.45
N ALA A 178 14.40 -5.25 -9.14
CA ALA A 178 15.05 -4.08 -9.74
C ALA A 178 14.18 -3.42 -10.83
N MET A 179 13.58 -4.24 -11.69
CA MET A 179 12.69 -3.75 -12.74
C MET A 179 11.35 -3.25 -12.17
N GLY A 180 10.81 -3.97 -11.18
CA GLY A 180 9.61 -3.53 -10.45
C GLY A 180 9.83 -2.20 -9.75
N LEU A 181 10.99 -2.01 -9.10
CA LEU A 181 11.34 -0.74 -8.45
C LEU A 181 11.46 0.41 -9.45
N LYS A 182 12.13 0.18 -10.58
CA LYS A 182 12.23 1.18 -11.64
C LYS A 182 10.83 1.60 -12.12
N ALA A 183 9.99 0.63 -12.45
CA ALA A 183 8.65 0.88 -12.97
C ALA A 183 7.74 1.59 -11.96
N ILE A 184 7.77 1.21 -10.66
CA ILE A 184 6.95 1.87 -9.64
C ILE A 184 7.46 3.28 -9.35
N THR A 185 8.77 3.54 -9.46
CA THR A 185 9.33 4.88 -9.28
C THR A 185 8.87 5.80 -10.41
N GLU A 186 9.02 5.38 -11.67
CA GLU A 186 8.56 6.14 -12.84
C GLU A 186 7.04 6.40 -12.80
N LEU A 187 6.25 5.42 -12.33
CA LEU A 187 4.80 5.57 -12.15
C LEU A 187 4.49 6.61 -11.06
N ALA A 188 5.14 6.52 -9.91
CA ALA A 188 4.92 7.44 -8.79
C ALA A 188 5.33 8.88 -9.14
N GLU A 189 6.45 9.08 -9.83
CA GLU A 189 6.89 10.39 -10.30
C GLU A 189 5.87 11.01 -11.26
N ARG A 190 5.29 10.21 -12.17
CA ARG A 190 4.22 10.66 -13.07
C ARG A 190 2.97 11.06 -12.30
N ILE A 191 2.50 10.23 -11.35
CA ILE A 191 1.36 10.56 -10.49
C ILE A 191 1.58 11.89 -9.77
N ILE A 192 2.77 12.10 -9.21
CA ILE A 192 3.12 13.33 -8.49
C ILE A 192 3.13 14.57 -9.42
N GLN A 193 3.46 14.41 -10.69
CA GLN A 193 3.48 15.51 -11.68
C GLN A 193 2.10 15.87 -12.21
N GLU A 194 1.18 14.90 -12.27
CA GLU A 194 -0.19 15.08 -12.76
C GLU A 194 -1.14 15.70 -11.72
N GLU A 195 -0.75 15.74 -10.43
CA GLU A 195 -1.44 16.37 -9.32
C GLU A 195 -1.20 17.90 -9.25
#